data_66ac8d5f4072d0705769a35e0fd9739e
#
_entry.id   66ac8d5f4072d0705769a35e0fd9739e
#
_cell.length_a   1.000
_cell.length_b   1.000
_cell.length_c   1.000
_cell.angle_alpha   90.00
_cell.angle_beta   90.00
_cell.angle_gamma   90.00
#
_symmetry.space_group_name_H-M   'P 1'
#
loop_
_entity.id
_entity.type
_entity.pdbx_description
1 polymer ?
#
loop_
_entity_poly.entity_id
_entity_poly.type
_entity_poly.pdbx_seq_one_letter_code
_entity_poly.pdbx_strand_id
1 'polypeptide(L)'
;MLGVFSAVDTAKAQSQAAVLERFLPEVPAGELVPGADGYGAIRGDQPVAPVLKDGTRVGWAFVTSDFVGTTGYSGKPIHTMVAVDNDATVLGVQLVKHSEPIVLIGIPDRKIKALAADYVGLDLVAEAESGGTSHDLNIIAGATVTIMVLDDSIVRSGLKVARALGLGGLEPAQAPTGPRHVLDPEAQAAPDWFTLEGDGTLRRMSLDVGQVNAAFDEMDDPRAAERPITESPETTFIEMQLALVSAPPVGKVLLGQAEHENLRNWLDEGDHAIMVAGRGMYS
;
A
#
# COMPACT_ATOMS: atom_id res chain seq x y z
N MET A 1 -36.91 16.15 -13.45
CA MET A 1 -35.69 16.29 -12.67
C MET A 1 -34.80 15.10 -13.04
N LEU A 2 -33.98 15.22 -14.10
CA LEU A 2 -33.10 14.14 -14.59
C LEU A 2 -31.72 14.33 -13.99
N GLY A 3 -31.23 13.28 -13.36
CA GLY A 3 -29.98 13.26 -12.61
C GLY A 3 -28.72 13.26 -13.51
N VAL A 4 -27.79 14.09 -13.10
CA VAL A 4 -26.43 14.17 -13.64
C VAL A 4 -25.52 13.29 -12.76
N PHE A 5 -25.68 11.97 -12.84
CA PHE A 5 -24.87 11.04 -12.03
C PHE A 5 -24.02 10.02 -12.82
N SER A 6 -23.94 10.17 -14.16
CA SER A 6 -23.32 9.11 -14.98
C SER A 6 -21.93 9.42 -15.55
N ALA A 7 -21.44 10.66 -15.50
CA ALA A 7 -20.22 11.01 -16.23
C ALA A 7 -18.92 10.82 -15.43
N VAL A 8 -18.96 10.95 -14.11
CA VAL A 8 -17.73 10.90 -13.27
C VAL A 8 -17.27 9.45 -13.04
N ASP A 9 -18.23 8.54 -12.81
CA ASP A 9 -17.88 7.12 -12.60
C ASP A 9 -17.40 6.45 -13.88
N THR A 10 -17.95 6.85 -15.05
CA THR A 10 -17.50 6.31 -16.34
C THR A 10 -16.11 6.81 -16.73
N ALA A 11 -15.77 8.07 -16.42
CA ALA A 11 -14.44 8.61 -16.70
C ALA A 11 -13.36 7.98 -15.80
N LYS A 12 -13.68 7.71 -14.54
CA LYS A 12 -12.77 7.05 -13.60
C LYS A 12 -12.55 5.58 -13.95
N ALA A 13 -13.60 4.87 -14.34
CA ALA A 13 -13.50 3.49 -14.83
C ALA A 13 -12.70 3.40 -16.14
N GLN A 14 -12.89 4.33 -17.08
CA GLN A 14 -12.12 4.36 -18.33
C GLN A 14 -10.64 4.71 -18.10
N SER A 15 -10.30 5.55 -17.11
CA SER A 15 -8.89 5.82 -16.80
C SER A 15 -8.19 4.64 -16.12
N GLN A 16 -8.92 3.83 -15.38
CA GLN A 16 -8.38 2.63 -14.72
C GLN A 16 -8.10 1.51 -15.72
N ALA A 17 -9.01 1.27 -16.67
CA ALA A 17 -8.79 0.28 -17.74
C ALA A 17 -7.55 0.63 -18.60
N ALA A 18 -7.23 1.91 -18.77
CA ALA A 18 -6.12 2.37 -19.57
C ALA A 18 -4.73 1.96 -19.08
N VAL A 19 -4.53 1.70 -17.77
CA VAL A 19 -3.20 1.29 -17.25
C VAL A 19 -2.91 -0.17 -17.63
N LEU A 20 -3.84 -1.08 -17.35
CA LEU A 20 -3.70 -2.48 -17.75
C LEU A 20 -3.61 -2.63 -19.28
N GLU A 21 -4.48 -1.96 -20.04
CA GLU A 21 -4.45 -1.97 -21.52
C GLU A 21 -3.10 -1.56 -22.08
N ARG A 22 -2.46 -0.58 -21.46
CA ARG A 22 -1.16 -0.08 -21.86
C ARG A 22 -0.07 -1.13 -21.70
N PHE A 23 -0.02 -1.82 -20.57
CA PHE A 23 1.09 -2.71 -20.24
C PHE A 23 0.87 -4.17 -20.67
N LEU A 24 -0.36 -4.56 -20.92
CA LEU A 24 -0.67 -5.93 -21.34
C LEU A 24 0.10 -6.36 -22.60
N PRO A 25 0.25 -5.51 -23.63
CA PRO A 25 1.06 -5.85 -24.82
C PRO A 25 2.57 -5.83 -24.57
N GLU A 26 3.03 -5.13 -23.50
CA GLU A 26 4.46 -4.98 -23.18
C GLU A 26 5.00 -6.21 -22.42
N VAL A 27 4.11 -7.02 -21.82
CA VAL A 27 4.47 -8.20 -21.01
C VAL A 27 3.87 -9.45 -21.64
N PRO A 28 4.65 -10.27 -22.36
CA PRO A 28 4.18 -11.55 -22.88
C PRO A 28 3.62 -12.43 -21.75
N ALA A 29 2.50 -13.10 -21.98
CA ALA A 29 1.83 -13.90 -20.94
C ALA A 29 2.76 -14.98 -20.34
N GLY A 30 3.59 -15.60 -21.18
CA GLY A 30 4.56 -16.62 -20.75
C GLY A 30 5.73 -16.08 -19.93
N GLU A 31 6.01 -14.78 -19.97
CA GLU A 31 6.99 -14.13 -19.07
C GLU A 31 6.39 -13.83 -17.70
N LEU A 32 5.10 -13.52 -17.63
CA LEU A 32 4.40 -13.31 -16.36
C LEU A 32 4.04 -14.63 -15.68
N VAL A 33 3.51 -15.58 -16.45
CA VAL A 33 3.11 -16.92 -15.95
C VAL A 33 3.74 -17.97 -16.86
N PRO A 34 4.69 -18.77 -16.36
CA PRO A 34 5.35 -19.80 -17.15
C PRO A 34 4.37 -20.76 -17.83
N GLY A 35 4.47 -20.87 -19.16
CA GLY A 35 3.64 -21.72 -19.97
C GLY A 35 2.29 -21.12 -20.37
N ALA A 36 1.98 -19.87 -20.01
CA ALA A 36 0.85 -19.15 -20.57
C ALA A 36 1.17 -18.72 -22.03
N ASP A 37 0.13 -18.70 -22.88
CA ASP A 37 0.24 -18.41 -24.32
C ASP A 37 -0.47 -17.11 -24.71
N GLY A 38 -1.25 -16.51 -23.83
CA GLY A 38 -1.95 -15.26 -24.13
C GLY A 38 -2.78 -14.70 -22.98
N TYR A 39 -3.41 -13.58 -23.27
CA TYR A 39 -4.40 -12.94 -22.39
C TYR A 39 -5.77 -12.90 -23.07
N GLY A 40 -6.82 -13.04 -22.28
CA GLY A 40 -8.17 -12.76 -22.74
C GLY A 40 -8.50 -11.26 -22.70
N ALA A 41 -9.73 -10.93 -23.11
CA ALA A 41 -10.20 -9.55 -23.05
C ALA A 41 -10.27 -9.05 -21.59
N ILE A 42 -9.88 -7.79 -21.40
CA ILE A 42 -10.01 -7.11 -20.10
C ILE A 42 -11.49 -7.05 -19.71
N ARG A 43 -11.80 -7.34 -18.47
CA ARG A 43 -13.19 -7.28 -17.96
C ARG A 43 -13.68 -5.83 -17.94
N GLY A 44 -14.95 -5.67 -18.31
CA GLY A 44 -15.55 -4.33 -18.33
C GLY A 44 -15.88 -3.75 -16.94
N ASP A 45 -15.94 -4.60 -15.92
CA ASP A 45 -16.31 -4.25 -14.55
C ASP A 45 -15.07 -4.12 -13.63
N GLN A 46 -13.94 -4.71 -14.03
CA GLN A 46 -12.70 -4.73 -13.26
C GLN A 46 -11.51 -4.67 -14.24
N PRO A 47 -10.43 -3.91 -13.93
CA PRO A 47 -9.25 -3.84 -14.77
C PRO A 47 -8.37 -5.10 -14.62
N VAL A 48 -8.93 -6.25 -14.99
CA VAL A 48 -8.26 -7.56 -14.96
C VAL A 48 -8.42 -8.28 -16.29
N ALA A 49 -7.41 -9.03 -16.72
CA ALA A 49 -7.42 -9.84 -17.93
C ALA A 49 -7.21 -11.32 -17.61
N PRO A 50 -7.98 -12.25 -18.20
CA PRO A 50 -7.69 -13.68 -18.06
C PRO A 50 -6.29 -14.02 -18.60
N VAL A 51 -5.52 -14.80 -17.85
CA VAL A 51 -4.30 -15.43 -18.34
C VAL A 51 -4.65 -16.79 -18.92
N LEU A 52 -4.24 -17.04 -20.15
CA LEU A 52 -4.63 -18.24 -20.91
C LEU A 52 -3.44 -19.18 -21.10
N LYS A 53 -3.74 -20.48 -21.03
CA LYS A 53 -2.85 -21.57 -21.40
C LYS A 53 -3.66 -22.58 -22.19
N ASP A 54 -3.26 -22.87 -23.42
CA ASP A 54 -3.98 -23.76 -24.32
C ASP A 54 -5.47 -23.39 -24.44
N GLY A 55 -5.77 -22.08 -24.49
CA GLY A 55 -7.14 -21.54 -24.53
C GLY A 55 -7.93 -21.63 -23.22
N THR A 56 -7.35 -22.20 -22.17
CA THR A 56 -8.00 -22.32 -20.85
C THR A 56 -7.48 -21.23 -19.90
N ARG A 57 -8.37 -20.60 -19.16
CA ARG A 57 -7.98 -19.61 -18.17
C ARG A 57 -7.29 -20.28 -16.99
N VAL A 58 -6.05 -19.90 -16.69
CA VAL A 58 -5.26 -20.36 -15.57
C VAL A 58 -5.17 -19.32 -14.44
N GLY A 59 -5.53 -18.08 -14.70
CA GLY A 59 -5.48 -17.01 -13.70
C GLY A 59 -5.98 -15.68 -14.24
N TRP A 60 -5.68 -14.62 -13.49
CA TRP A 60 -6.05 -13.24 -13.78
C TRP A 60 -4.83 -12.33 -13.65
N ALA A 61 -4.55 -11.56 -14.69
CA ALA A 61 -3.51 -10.53 -14.68
C ALA A 61 -4.12 -9.15 -14.43
N PHE A 62 -3.40 -8.33 -13.68
CA PHE A 62 -3.76 -6.94 -13.38
C PHE A 62 -2.52 -6.09 -13.10
N VAL A 63 -2.68 -4.76 -13.05
CA VAL A 63 -1.62 -3.84 -12.65
C VAL A 63 -1.95 -3.26 -11.28
N THR A 64 -0.99 -3.28 -10.36
CA THR A 64 -1.18 -2.86 -8.96
C THR A 64 -1.76 -1.45 -8.83
N SER A 65 -1.29 -0.51 -9.64
CA SER A 65 -1.73 0.90 -9.63
C SER A 65 -3.17 1.13 -10.10
N ASP A 66 -3.84 0.14 -10.70
CA ASP A 66 -5.26 0.22 -10.99
C ASP A 66 -6.12 0.01 -9.73
N PHE A 67 -5.54 -0.58 -8.69
CA PHE A 67 -6.24 -0.95 -7.47
C PHE A 67 -5.80 -0.19 -6.23
N VAL A 68 -4.54 0.25 -6.17
CA VAL A 68 -3.96 0.96 -5.02
C VAL A 68 -3.20 2.20 -5.48
N GLY A 69 -3.34 3.28 -4.72
CA GLY A 69 -2.68 4.56 -5.01
C GLY A 69 -1.32 4.72 -4.30
N THR A 70 -0.65 3.63 -3.94
CA THR A 70 0.63 3.69 -3.23
C THR A 70 1.72 4.29 -4.12
N THR A 71 2.47 5.23 -3.57
CA THR A 71 3.57 5.91 -4.27
C THR A 71 4.87 5.76 -3.50
N GLY A 72 5.99 5.63 -4.23
CA GLY A 72 7.32 5.58 -3.64
C GLY A 72 7.94 6.97 -3.40
N TYR A 73 9.24 7.02 -3.25
CA TYR A 73 10.01 8.26 -3.07
C TYR A 73 9.84 9.27 -4.22
N SER A 74 9.57 8.79 -5.41
CA SER A 74 9.33 9.65 -6.58
C SER A 74 8.01 10.41 -6.54
N GLY A 75 7.11 10.10 -5.58
CA GLY A 75 5.73 10.55 -5.56
C GLY A 75 4.89 10.01 -6.71
N LYS A 76 5.41 9.01 -7.46
CA LYS A 76 4.72 8.37 -8.58
C LYS A 76 4.42 6.91 -8.26
N PRO A 77 3.36 6.35 -8.87
CA PRO A 77 3.07 4.93 -8.73
C PRO A 77 4.20 4.04 -9.26
N ILE A 78 4.41 2.92 -8.57
CA ILE A 78 5.20 1.80 -9.09
C ILE A 78 4.21 0.86 -9.78
N HIS A 79 4.35 0.70 -11.09
CA HIS A 79 3.47 -0.17 -11.86
C HIS A 79 4.05 -1.57 -11.88
N THR A 80 3.36 -2.50 -11.26
CA THR A 80 3.72 -3.92 -11.21
C THR A 80 2.57 -4.73 -11.78
N MET A 81 2.86 -5.57 -12.75
CA MET A 81 1.89 -6.55 -13.25
C MET A 81 1.94 -7.79 -12.39
N VAL A 82 0.79 -8.25 -11.96
CA VAL A 82 0.62 -9.42 -11.08
C VAL A 82 -0.38 -10.36 -11.72
N ALA A 83 -0.12 -11.65 -11.63
CA ALA A 83 -1.07 -12.71 -11.98
C ALA A 83 -1.42 -13.55 -10.74
N VAL A 84 -2.69 -13.87 -10.58
CA VAL A 84 -3.21 -14.72 -9.50
C VAL A 84 -4.09 -15.83 -10.07
N ASP A 85 -4.08 -17.01 -9.45
CA ASP A 85 -4.95 -18.12 -9.85
C ASP A 85 -6.34 -18.07 -9.19
N ASN A 86 -7.13 -19.13 -9.38
CA ASN A 86 -8.47 -19.23 -8.78
C ASN A 86 -8.43 -19.50 -7.26
N ASP A 87 -7.33 -19.99 -6.74
CA ASP A 87 -7.13 -20.26 -5.32
C ASP A 87 -6.53 -19.04 -4.58
N ALA A 88 -6.43 -17.88 -5.29
CA ALA A 88 -5.82 -16.64 -4.81
C ALA A 88 -4.32 -16.74 -4.52
N THR A 89 -3.61 -17.63 -5.24
CA THR A 89 -2.15 -17.73 -5.18
C THR A 89 -1.52 -16.89 -6.27
N VAL A 90 -0.45 -16.18 -5.96
CA VAL A 90 0.31 -15.38 -6.93
C VAL A 90 1.07 -16.31 -7.88
N LEU A 91 0.77 -16.22 -9.17
CA LEU A 91 1.40 -17.00 -10.24
C LEU A 91 2.63 -16.33 -10.85
N GLY A 92 2.65 -15.00 -10.81
CA GLY A 92 3.73 -14.22 -11.38
C GLY A 92 3.64 -12.76 -11.02
N VAL A 93 4.80 -12.11 -10.99
CA VAL A 93 4.96 -10.68 -10.69
C VAL A 93 6.03 -10.12 -11.60
N GLN A 94 5.72 -9.00 -12.27
CA GLN A 94 6.67 -8.30 -13.12
C GLN A 94 6.58 -6.79 -12.91
N LEU A 95 7.70 -6.18 -12.54
CA LEU A 95 7.83 -4.73 -12.49
C LEU A 95 7.81 -4.18 -13.91
N VAL A 96 6.81 -3.35 -14.24
CA VAL A 96 6.62 -2.81 -15.60
C VAL A 96 7.17 -1.42 -15.73
N LYS A 97 6.89 -0.55 -14.74
CA LYS A 97 7.35 0.84 -14.77
C LYS A 97 7.48 1.41 -13.37
N HIS A 98 8.56 2.14 -13.14
CA HIS A 98 8.78 2.93 -11.93
C HIS A 98 9.53 4.23 -12.25
N SER A 99 9.58 5.13 -11.28
CA SER A 99 10.38 6.36 -11.34
C SER A 99 11.25 6.52 -10.10
N GLU A 100 11.51 5.43 -9.38
CA GLU A 100 12.24 5.44 -8.11
C GLU A 100 13.72 5.79 -8.31
N PRO A 101 14.22 6.91 -7.75
CA PRO A 101 15.58 7.38 -7.98
C PRO A 101 16.65 6.39 -7.53
N ILE A 102 16.42 5.71 -6.39
CA ILE A 102 17.37 4.74 -5.82
C ILE A 102 17.56 3.53 -6.74
N VAL A 103 16.46 3.10 -7.38
CA VAL A 103 16.49 2.00 -8.33
C VAL A 103 17.23 2.40 -9.61
N LEU A 104 17.04 3.63 -10.07
CA LEU A 104 17.69 4.14 -11.28
C LEU A 104 19.19 4.36 -11.11
N ILE A 105 19.67 4.60 -9.89
CA ILE A 105 21.06 5.02 -9.62
C ILE A 105 21.89 3.93 -8.94
N GLY A 106 21.31 2.98 -8.22
CA GLY A 106 22.10 2.13 -7.33
C GLY A 106 21.70 0.67 -7.19
N ILE A 107 20.52 0.25 -7.63
CA ILE A 107 20.06 -1.15 -7.50
C ILE A 107 19.98 -1.77 -8.89
N PRO A 108 20.75 -2.83 -9.18
CA PRO A 108 20.65 -3.52 -10.46
C PRO A 108 19.23 -4.09 -10.67
N ASP A 109 18.67 -3.92 -11.86
CA ASP A 109 17.35 -4.45 -12.28
C ASP A 109 17.15 -5.93 -11.90
N ARG A 110 18.25 -6.72 -11.96
CA ARG A 110 18.21 -8.13 -11.59
C ARG A 110 17.78 -8.37 -10.13
N LYS A 111 18.12 -7.45 -9.20
CA LYS A 111 17.73 -7.58 -7.79
C LYS A 111 16.24 -7.30 -7.58
N ILE A 112 15.70 -6.35 -8.34
CA ILE A 112 14.27 -6.03 -8.29
C ILE A 112 13.46 -7.12 -8.96
N LYS A 113 13.94 -7.68 -10.07
CA LYS A 113 13.33 -8.83 -10.71
C LYS A 113 13.36 -10.07 -9.80
N ALA A 114 14.45 -10.28 -9.05
CA ALA A 114 14.54 -11.36 -8.07
C ALA A 114 13.53 -11.16 -6.93
N LEU A 115 13.43 -9.93 -6.39
CA LEU A 115 12.44 -9.60 -5.38
C LEU A 115 10.99 -9.84 -5.89
N ALA A 116 10.69 -9.46 -7.13
CA ALA A 116 9.38 -9.74 -7.72
C ALA A 116 9.10 -11.24 -7.84
N ALA A 117 10.13 -12.07 -8.05
CA ALA A 117 10.00 -13.52 -8.10
C ALA A 117 9.70 -14.14 -6.72
N ASP A 118 10.07 -13.48 -5.61
CA ASP A 118 9.81 -13.98 -4.25
C ASP A 118 8.31 -14.00 -3.91
N TYR A 119 7.50 -13.22 -4.62
CA TYR A 119 6.04 -13.24 -4.46
C TYR A 119 5.34 -14.40 -5.18
N VAL A 120 6.02 -15.14 -6.04
CA VAL A 120 5.42 -16.29 -6.72
C VAL A 120 5.15 -17.40 -5.71
N GLY A 121 3.91 -17.85 -5.64
CA GLY A 121 3.43 -18.80 -4.65
C GLY A 121 2.86 -18.17 -3.38
N LEU A 122 2.86 -16.84 -3.27
CA LEU A 122 2.23 -16.15 -2.14
C LEU A 122 0.73 -16.48 -2.07
N ASP A 123 0.29 -16.95 -0.93
CA ASP A 123 -1.10 -17.27 -0.62
C ASP A 123 -1.81 -16.03 -0.07
N LEU A 124 -2.66 -15.41 -0.90
CA LEU A 124 -3.42 -14.22 -0.51
C LEU A 124 -4.55 -14.54 0.49
N VAL A 125 -4.96 -15.79 0.64
CA VAL A 125 -5.91 -16.17 1.70
C VAL A 125 -5.22 -16.08 3.06
N ALA A 126 -4.02 -16.66 3.16
CA ALA A 126 -3.20 -16.56 4.37
C ALA A 126 -2.85 -15.10 4.71
N GLU A 127 -2.54 -14.27 3.70
CA GLU A 127 -2.33 -12.83 3.88
C GLU A 127 -3.57 -12.11 4.42
N ALA A 128 -4.77 -12.48 3.93
CA ALA A 128 -6.03 -11.91 4.43
C ALA A 128 -6.29 -12.26 5.90
N GLU A 129 -5.94 -13.47 6.31
CA GLU A 129 -6.14 -13.98 7.67
C GLU A 129 -5.12 -13.39 8.66
N SER A 130 -3.87 -13.22 8.23
CA SER A 130 -2.78 -12.67 9.06
C SER A 130 -2.75 -11.14 9.13
N GLY A 131 -3.59 -10.47 8.34
CA GLY A 131 -3.56 -9.00 8.22
C GLY A 131 -2.38 -8.46 7.41
N GLY A 132 -1.82 -9.27 6.51
CA GLY A 132 -0.75 -8.87 5.60
C GLY A 132 0.67 -9.14 6.13
N THR A 133 0.82 -10.10 7.03
CA THR A 133 2.11 -10.41 7.69
C THR A 133 2.48 -11.90 7.59
N SER A 134 1.92 -12.64 6.63
CA SER A 134 2.17 -14.08 6.53
C SER A 134 3.45 -14.44 5.76
N HIS A 135 4.11 -13.46 5.14
CA HIS A 135 5.33 -13.68 4.37
C HIS A 135 6.49 -12.80 4.86
N ASP A 136 7.70 -13.25 4.60
CA ASP A 136 8.92 -12.52 4.95
C ASP A 136 9.27 -11.51 3.86
N LEU A 137 9.56 -10.28 4.27
CA LEU A 137 9.96 -9.22 3.36
C LEU A 137 11.48 -9.19 3.18
N ASN A 138 11.97 -9.53 1.98
CA ASN A 138 13.38 -9.43 1.64
C ASN A 138 13.82 -7.97 1.44
N ILE A 139 14.40 -7.36 2.48
CA ILE A 139 14.84 -5.97 2.45
C ILE A 139 16.20 -5.85 1.74
N ILE A 140 16.25 -5.03 0.69
CA ILE A 140 17.49 -4.64 0.03
C ILE A 140 17.99 -3.34 0.67
N ALA A 141 19.20 -3.38 1.25
CA ALA A 141 19.80 -2.21 1.86
C ALA A 141 19.85 -1.01 0.90
N GLY A 142 19.33 0.14 1.33
CA GLY A 142 19.23 1.37 0.55
C GLY A 142 17.94 1.50 -0.29
N ALA A 143 17.07 0.48 -0.34
CA ALA A 143 15.79 0.54 -1.07
C ALA A 143 14.59 0.19 -0.20
N THR A 144 14.71 0.23 1.10
CA THR A 144 13.69 -0.23 2.05
C THR A 144 12.29 0.31 1.76
N VAL A 145 12.18 1.63 1.54
CA VAL A 145 10.87 2.25 1.26
C VAL A 145 10.31 1.79 -0.09
N THR A 146 11.12 1.71 -1.13
CA THR A 146 10.68 1.22 -2.45
C THR A 146 10.18 -0.23 -2.37
N ILE A 147 10.86 -1.06 -1.56
CA ILE A 147 10.47 -2.46 -1.33
C ILE A 147 9.16 -2.53 -0.55
N MET A 148 9.02 -1.78 0.53
CA MET A 148 7.78 -1.72 1.32
C MET A 148 6.58 -1.24 0.47
N VAL A 149 6.80 -0.26 -0.41
CA VAL A 149 5.77 0.24 -1.33
C VAL A 149 5.42 -0.81 -2.38
N LEU A 150 6.40 -1.53 -2.89
CA LEU A 150 6.18 -2.62 -3.84
C LEU A 150 5.37 -3.75 -3.19
N ASP A 151 5.78 -4.16 -2.00
CA ASP A 151 5.10 -5.16 -1.17
C ASP A 151 3.64 -4.77 -0.89
N ASP A 152 3.42 -3.62 -0.26
CA ASP A 152 2.08 -3.09 0.02
C ASP A 152 1.21 -3.04 -1.25
N SER A 153 1.80 -2.65 -2.38
CA SER A 153 1.09 -2.58 -3.65
C SER A 153 0.67 -3.96 -4.16
N ILE A 154 1.55 -4.96 -4.10
CA ILE A 154 1.28 -6.33 -4.56
C ILE A 154 0.22 -6.98 -3.67
N VAL A 155 0.45 -7.00 -2.37
CA VAL A 155 -0.45 -7.67 -1.41
C VAL A 155 -1.83 -7.04 -1.41
N ARG A 156 -1.93 -5.72 -1.26
CA ARG A 156 -3.23 -5.04 -1.20
C ARG A 156 -4.01 -5.09 -2.51
N SER A 157 -3.32 -4.94 -3.65
CA SER A 157 -4.02 -5.07 -4.93
C SER A 157 -4.44 -6.51 -5.20
N GLY A 158 -3.59 -7.49 -4.87
CA GLY A 158 -3.91 -8.90 -4.96
C GLY A 158 -5.13 -9.28 -4.13
N LEU A 159 -5.18 -8.84 -2.86
CA LEU A 159 -6.35 -9.02 -1.99
C LEU A 159 -7.62 -8.36 -2.53
N LYS A 160 -7.52 -7.15 -3.10
CA LYS A 160 -8.67 -6.49 -3.73
C LYS A 160 -9.19 -7.26 -4.93
N VAL A 161 -8.30 -7.74 -5.79
CA VAL A 161 -8.66 -8.55 -6.97
C VAL A 161 -9.25 -9.88 -6.53
N ALA A 162 -8.58 -10.59 -5.61
CA ALA A 162 -9.05 -11.88 -5.11
C ALA A 162 -10.47 -11.77 -4.51
N ARG A 163 -10.71 -10.76 -3.67
CA ARG A 163 -12.04 -10.50 -3.10
C ARG A 163 -13.08 -10.10 -4.15
N ALA A 164 -12.72 -9.24 -5.10
CA ALA A 164 -13.64 -8.79 -6.14
C ALA A 164 -14.07 -9.93 -7.08
N LEU A 165 -13.19 -10.92 -7.29
CA LEU A 165 -13.43 -12.08 -8.14
C LEU A 165 -13.85 -13.33 -7.36
N GLY A 166 -13.88 -13.30 -6.02
CA GLY A 166 -14.21 -14.46 -5.17
C GLY A 166 -13.16 -15.57 -5.24
N LEU A 167 -11.87 -15.23 -5.47
CA LEU A 167 -10.80 -16.22 -5.57
C LEU A 167 -10.43 -16.74 -4.18
N GLY A 168 -10.04 -18.02 -4.10
CA GLY A 168 -9.67 -18.66 -2.84
C GLY A 168 -10.79 -18.68 -1.79
N GLY A 169 -12.06 -18.45 -2.20
CA GLY A 169 -13.19 -18.32 -1.27
C GLY A 169 -13.23 -16.97 -0.54
N LEU A 170 -12.38 -16.01 -0.91
CA LEU A 170 -12.41 -14.67 -0.32
C LEU A 170 -13.66 -13.93 -0.75
N GLU A 171 -14.47 -13.53 0.24
CA GLU A 171 -15.67 -12.74 0.01
C GLU A 171 -15.32 -11.30 -0.37
N PRO A 172 -16.11 -10.64 -1.24
CA PRO A 172 -16.00 -9.22 -1.46
C PRO A 172 -15.97 -8.46 -0.14
N ALA A 173 -15.04 -7.51 0.01
CA ALA A 173 -15.00 -6.72 1.22
C ALA A 173 -16.37 -6.06 1.43
N GLN A 174 -17.08 -6.46 2.48
CA GLN A 174 -18.33 -5.83 2.84
C GLN A 174 -18.06 -4.36 3.11
N ALA A 175 -18.80 -3.49 2.43
CA ALA A 175 -18.76 -2.08 2.80
C ALA A 175 -19.08 -1.97 4.30
N PRO A 176 -18.39 -1.12 5.06
CA PRO A 176 -18.68 -0.94 6.48
C PRO A 176 -20.18 -0.70 6.65
N THR A 177 -20.86 -1.63 7.32
CA THR A 177 -22.33 -1.57 7.51
C THR A 177 -22.73 -0.59 8.62
N GLY A 178 -21.73 0.04 9.28
CA GLY A 178 -21.95 1.05 10.30
C GLY A 178 -22.21 2.45 9.71
N PRO A 179 -22.71 3.38 10.51
CA PRO A 179 -22.84 4.76 10.09
C PRO A 179 -21.47 5.29 9.65
N ARG A 180 -21.40 5.85 8.45
CA ARG A 180 -20.19 6.54 7.99
C ARG A 180 -19.99 7.79 8.84
N HIS A 181 -18.92 7.80 9.61
CA HIS A 181 -18.47 9.04 10.22
C HIS A 181 -17.80 9.88 9.15
N VAL A 182 -18.33 11.05 8.91
CA VAL A 182 -17.73 12.08 8.06
C VAL A 182 -17.18 13.18 8.96
N LEU A 183 -16.08 13.79 8.54
CA LEU A 183 -15.56 14.96 9.25
C LEU A 183 -16.60 16.08 9.19
N ASP A 184 -16.92 16.64 10.34
CA ASP A 184 -17.71 17.86 10.44
C ASP A 184 -16.78 19.07 10.20
N PRO A 185 -16.88 19.75 9.04
CA PRO A 185 -16.02 20.90 8.72
C PRO A 185 -16.30 22.12 9.62
N GLU A 186 -17.43 22.14 10.30
CA GLU A 186 -17.86 23.22 11.18
C GLU A 186 -17.63 22.92 12.69
N ALA A 187 -17.03 21.77 12.99
CA ALA A 187 -16.77 21.41 14.37
C ALA A 187 -15.93 22.45 15.10
N GLN A 188 -16.45 22.96 16.22
CA GLN A 188 -15.87 24.07 16.99
C GLN A 188 -15.17 23.59 18.28
N ALA A 189 -15.23 22.29 18.59
CA ALA A 189 -14.56 21.78 19.76
C ALA A 189 -13.06 22.12 19.68
N ALA A 190 -12.51 22.65 20.77
CA ALA A 190 -11.09 22.96 20.90
C ALA A 190 -10.53 22.10 22.05
N PRO A 191 -10.31 20.77 21.83
CA PRO A 191 -9.69 19.91 22.82
C PRO A 191 -8.26 20.40 23.06
N ASP A 192 -7.73 20.14 24.24
CA ASP A 192 -6.29 20.32 24.45
C ASP A 192 -5.51 19.07 23.99
N TRP A 193 -4.18 19.18 23.98
CA TRP A 193 -3.29 18.08 23.62
C TRP A 193 -3.54 16.80 24.42
N PHE A 194 -3.72 16.93 25.74
CA PHE A 194 -3.91 15.78 26.62
C PHE A 194 -5.24 15.08 26.36
N THR A 195 -6.27 15.82 26.00
CA THR A 195 -7.56 15.26 25.61
C THR A 195 -7.43 14.47 24.30
N LEU A 196 -6.72 15.01 23.30
CA LEU A 196 -6.49 14.32 22.03
C LEU A 196 -5.67 13.03 22.19
N GLU A 197 -4.70 13.02 23.11
CA GLU A 197 -3.91 11.83 23.42
C GLU A 197 -4.74 10.82 24.23
N GLY A 198 -5.50 11.29 25.20
CA GLY A 198 -6.32 10.45 26.09
C GLY A 198 -7.49 9.74 25.41
N ASP A 199 -8.14 10.38 24.44
CA ASP A 199 -9.24 9.79 23.65
C ASP A 199 -8.75 9.01 22.41
N GLY A 200 -7.44 9.02 22.15
CA GLY A 200 -6.81 8.33 21.04
C GLY A 200 -6.95 9.01 19.68
N THR A 201 -7.40 10.25 19.63
CA THR A 201 -7.41 11.09 18.42
C THR A 201 -5.99 11.42 17.99
N LEU A 202 -5.10 11.66 18.97
CA LEU A 202 -3.65 11.71 18.76
C LEU A 202 -3.06 10.36 19.17
N ARG A 203 -2.68 9.55 18.21
CA ARG A 203 -2.05 8.25 18.45
C ARG A 203 -0.57 8.41 18.69
N ARG A 204 -0.08 7.74 19.74
CA ARG A 204 1.34 7.71 20.07
C ARG A 204 1.88 6.30 19.97
N MET A 205 3.04 6.16 19.34
CA MET A 205 3.86 4.96 19.34
C MET A 205 5.24 5.34 19.90
N SER A 206 5.76 4.56 20.81
CA SER A 206 7.11 4.76 21.33
C SER A 206 7.83 3.43 21.41
N LEU A 207 9.06 3.41 20.91
CA LEU A 207 10.00 2.30 21.07
C LEU A 207 11.23 2.82 21.80
N ASP A 208 11.68 2.08 22.77
CA ASP A 208 12.97 2.31 23.41
C ASP A 208 14.09 1.45 22.81
N VAL A 209 15.33 1.73 23.16
CA VAL A 209 16.49 0.99 22.67
C VAL A 209 16.43 -0.49 23.05
N GLY A 210 15.95 -0.81 24.26
CA GLY A 210 15.81 -2.20 24.71
C GLY A 210 14.85 -3.00 23.85
N GLN A 211 13.69 -2.41 23.53
CA GLN A 211 12.68 -3.03 22.66
C GLN A 211 13.22 -3.25 21.24
N VAL A 212 13.95 -2.29 20.70
CA VAL A 212 14.55 -2.41 19.37
C VAL A 212 15.63 -3.49 19.34
N ASN A 213 16.54 -3.50 20.33
CA ASN A 213 17.56 -4.55 20.41
C ASN A 213 16.92 -5.93 20.57
N ALA A 214 15.91 -6.08 21.43
CA ALA A 214 15.21 -7.34 21.61
C ALA A 214 14.54 -7.83 20.31
N ALA A 215 13.92 -6.93 19.54
CA ALA A 215 13.31 -7.28 18.26
C ALA A 215 14.37 -7.76 17.23
N PHE A 216 15.55 -7.14 17.22
CA PHE A 216 16.65 -7.58 16.37
C PHE A 216 17.23 -8.93 16.80
N ASP A 217 17.32 -9.18 18.12
CA ASP A 217 17.77 -10.47 18.65
C ASP A 217 16.80 -11.61 18.26
N GLU A 218 15.48 -11.33 18.26
CA GLU A 218 14.46 -12.31 17.83
C GLU A 218 14.54 -12.64 16.33
N MET A 219 15.02 -11.71 15.50
CA MET A 219 15.15 -11.91 14.05
C MET A 219 16.34 -12.79 13.67
N ASP A 220 17.23 -13.16 14.60
CA ASP A 220 18.46 -13.95 14.37
C ASP A 220 19.32 -13.39 13.21
N ASP A 221 19.29 -12.06 13.02
CA ASP A 221 20.06 -11.38 11.98
C ASP A 221 21.48 -11.08 12.50
N PRO A 222 22.53 -11.68 11.91
CA PRO A 222 23.90 -11.49 12.38
C PRO A 222 24.36 -10.02 12.31
N ARG A 223 23.74 -9.21 11.46
CA ARG A 223 24.05 -7.76 11.35
C ARG A 223 23.66 -6.98 12.59
N ALA A 224 22.66 -7.42 13.34
CA ALA A 224 22.26 -6.83 14.61
C ALA A 224 23.38 -6.92 15.65
N ALA A 225 24.06 -8.07 15.73
CA ALA A 225 25.20 -8.27 16.62
C ALA A 225 26.45 -7.46 16.22
N GLU A 226 26.60 -7.13 14.93
CA GLU A 226 27.73 -6.33 14.43
C GLU A 226 27.60 -4.84 14.75
N ARG A 227 26.38 -4.33 14.94
CA ARG A 227 26.07 -2.92 15.17
C ARG A 227 25.01 -2.73 16.26
N PRO A 228 25.27 -3.18 17.49
CA PRO A 228 24.31 -3.02 18.57
C PRO A 228 24.12 -1.51 18.90
N ILE A 229 22.90 -1.15 19.26
CA ILE A 229 22.64 0.17 19.81
C ILE A 229 23.08 0.12 21.27
N THR A 230 24.07 0.97 21.62
CA THR A 230 24.77 0.90 22.91
C THR A 230 24.25 1.88 23.97
N GLU A 231 23.26 2.70 23.60
CA GLU A 231 22.58 3.60 24.53
C GLU A 231 21.79 2.80 25.58
N SER A 232 21.44 3.48 26.69
CA SER A 232 20.64 2.87 27.75
C SER A 232 19.35 2.28 27.18
N PRO A 233 18.93 1.06 27.61
CA PRO A 233 17.72 0.42 27.10
C PRO A 233 16.45 1.28 27.22
N GLU A 234 16.37 2.15 28.23
CA GLU A 234 15.25 3.05 28.46
C GLU A 234 15.28 4.32 27.60
N THR A 235 16.35 4.51 26.82
CA THR A 235 16.44 5.65 25.92
C THR A 235 15.41 5.53 24.82
N THR A 236 14.66 6.60 24.55
CA THR A 236 13.70 6.63 23.44
C THR A 236 14.45 6.49 22.11
N PHE A 237 14.26 5.35 21.44
CA PHE A 237 14.79 5.11 20.12
C PHE A 237 14.02 5.92 19.08
N ILE A 238 12.69 5.78 19.08
CA ILE A 238 11.77 6.58 18.27
C ILE A 238 10.43 6.74 19.01
N GLU A 239 9.89 7.95 18.95
CA GLU A 239 8.52 8.22 19.33
C GLU A 239 7.84 8.89 18.15
N MET A 240 6.69 8.35 17.74
CA MET A 240 5.87 8.89 16.67
C MET A 240 4.49 9.25 17.17
N GLN A 241 3.97 10.35 16.67
CA GLN A 241 2.62 10.81 16.92
C GLN A 241 1.89 10.99 15.61
N LEU A 242 0.66 10.47 15.54
CA LEU A 242 -0.17 10.50 14.34
C LEU A 242 -1.54 11.08 14.68
N ALA A 243 -2.01 12.00 13.85
CA ALA A 243 -3.33 12.59 14.00
C ALA A 243 -3.92 13.02 12.66
N LEU A 244 -5.25 12.95 12.53
CA LEU A 244 -5.98 13.41 11.36
C LEU A 244 -6.16 14.94 11.44
N VAL A 245 -5.21 15.69 10.89
CA VAL A 245 -5.16 17.16 11.03
C VAL A 245 -6.07 17.93 10.07
N SER A 246 -6.68 17.27 9.10
CA SER A 246 -7.78 17.85 8.31
C SER A 246 -9.06 18.02 9.12
N ALA A 247 -9.21 17.31 10.26
CA ALA A 247 -10.30 17.52 11.20
C ALA A 247 -10.11 18.86 11.93
N PRO A 248 -11.06 19.83 11.84
CA PRO A 248 -10.86 21.19 12.38
C PRO A 248 -10.50 21.25 13.87
N PRO A 249 -11.14 20.45 14.76
CA PRO A 249 -10.77 20.47 16.18
C PRO A 249 -9.34 20.01 16.44
N VAL A 250 -8.84 19.08 15.61
CA VAL A 250 -7.51 18.47 15.76
C VAL A 250 -6.45 19.36 15.11
N GLY A 251 -6.69 19.75 13.87
CA GLY A 251 -5.72 20.54 13.10
C GLY A 251 -5.46 21.90 13.70
N LYS A 252 -6.50 22.59 14.22
CA LYS A 252 -6.33 23.89 14.87
C LYS A 252 -5.49 23.80 16.16
N VAL A 253 -5.60 22.70 16.89
CA VAL A 253 -4.81 22.47 18.11
C VAL A 253 -3.36 22.11 17.79
N LEU A 254 -3.15 21.22 16.82
CA LEU A 254 -1.82 20.67 16.53
C LEU A 254 -1.00 21.57 15.61
N LEU A 255 -1.62 22.22 14.62
CA LEU A 255 -0.94 23.07 13.63
C LEU A 255 -1.10 24.58 13.94
N GLY A 256 -2.11 24.95 14.73
CA GLY A 256 -2.56 26.31 14.84
C GLY A 256 -3.53 26.69 13.73
N GLN A 257 -4.28 27.78 13.94
CA GLN A 257 -5.36 28.18 13.04
C GLN A 257 -4.86 28.49 11.62
N ALA A 258 -3.79 29.27 11.50
CA ALA A 258 -3.28 29.71 10.20
C ALA A 258 -2.79 28.52 9.34
N GLU A 259 -2.01 27.62 9.92
CA GLU A 259 -1.48 26.46 9.18
C GLU A 259 -2.59 25.46 8.84
N HIS A 260 -3.58 25.30 9.73
CA HIS A 260 -4.74 24.47 9.42
C HIS A 260 -5.57 25.08 8.26
N GLU A 261 -5.74 26.38 8.19
CA GLU A 261 -6.41 27.06 7.07
C GLU A 261 -5.61 26.89 5.76
N ASN A 262 -4.28 27.05 5.81
CA ASN A 262 -3.41 26.80 4.66
C ASN A 262 -3.54 25.35 4.15
N LEU A 263 -3.53 24.37 5.06
CA LEU A 263 -3.72 22.98 4.74
C LEU A 263 -5.07 22.71 4.08
N ARG A 264 -6.15 23.25 4.62
CA ARG A 264 -7.49 23.10 4.04
C ARG A 264 -7.60 23.66 2.62
N ASN A 265 -6.95 24.81 2.36
CA ASN A 265 -6.92 25.42 1.04
C ASN A 265 -6.06 24.64 0.02
N TRP A 266 -5.14 23.80 0.51
CA TRP A 266 -4.28 22.97 -0.32
C TRP A 266 -4.90 21.60 -0.66
N LEU A 267 -5.80 21.08 0.19
CA LEU A 267 -6.48 19.80 -0.02
C LEU A 267 -7.60 19.93 -1.04
N ASP A 268 -7.71 18.96 -1.92
CA ASP A 268 -8.87 18.83 -2.83
C ASP A 268 -10.10 18.30 -2.07
N GLU A 269 -11.28 18.43 -2.69
CA GLU A 269 -12.53 17.95 -2.11
C GLU A 269 -12.50 16.44 -1.88
N GLY A 270 -12.69 16.03 -0.63
CA GLY A 270 -12.65 14.62 -0.21
C GLY A 270 -11.28 14.13 0.25
N ASP A 271 -10.24 14.96 0.15
CA ASP A 271 -8.91 14.63 0.65
C ASP A 271 -8.77 14.88 2.14
N HIS A 272 -7.93 14.09 2.76
CA HIS A 272 -7.60 14.17 4.18
C HIS A 272 -6.10 14.20 4.40
N ALA A 273 -5.67 14.93 5.43
CA ALA A 273 -4.28 15.04 5.83
C ALA A 273 -4.05 14.39 7.20
N ILE A 274 -2.97 13.60 7.27
CA ILE A 274 -2.48 13.02 8.51
C ILE A 274 -1.15 13.70 8.86
N MET A 275 -1.05 14.19 10.10
CA MET A 275 0.22 14.63 10.66
C MET A 275 0.97 13.40 11.19
N VAL A 276 2.25 13.33 10.85
CA VAL A 276 3.20 12.42 11.48
C VAL A 276 4.31 13.26 12.08
N ALA A 277 4.43 13.25 13.39
CA ALA A 277 5.52 13.90 14.11
C ALA A 277 6.39 12.84 14.79
N GLY A 278 7.70 13.00 14.71
CA GLY A 278 8.66 12.07 15.29
C GLY A 278 9.67 12.77 16.17
N ARG A 279 10.16 12.06 17.20
CA ARG A 279 11.34 12.42 17.97
C ARG A 279 12.11 11.17 18.38
N GLY A 280 13.36 11.30 18.73
CA GLY A 280 14.22 10.20 19.14
C GLY A 280 15.57 10.26 18.45
N MET A 281 16.27 9.12 18.43
CA MET A 281 17.63 9.05 17.86
C MET A 281 17.67 9.25 16.34
N TYR A 282 16.53 9.06 15.67
CA TYR A 282 16.38 9.15 14.21
C TYR A 282 15.23 10.08 13.78
N SER A 283 14.95 11.12 14.54
CA SER A 283 13.93 12.13 14.20
C SER A 283 14.51 13.26 13.34
#